data_5b878429cc318ad8c277c54b7954f47a
#
_entry.id   5b878429cc318ad8c277c54b7954f47a
#
_cell.length_a   1.000
_cell.length_b   1.000
_cell.length_c   1.000
_cell.angle_alpha   90.00
_cell.angle_beta   90.00
_cell.angle_gamma   90.00
#
_symmetry.space_group_name_H-M   'P 1'
#
loop_
_entity.id
_entity.type
_entity.pdbx_description
1 polymer ?
#
loop_
_entity_poly.entity_id
_entity_poly.type
_entity_poly.pdbx_seq_one_letter_code
_entity_poly.pdbx_strand_id
1 'polypeptide(L)'
;MPLLEATGLVKSYNGRKVVDGVSFRVEPGEVIGLLGRNGAGKTTSFRMAIGMISPEAGRVMFNGRDVTWLPMYRHALAGMGYLSQEPSVFQKLTCEQNLLAILETQPMSREARKRRTAELLDQFSLRHKAKEQARTCSGGERRRLEIARALITKPRLMLLDEPFAAVDPHTVEELQAEVRRLADDGIAMLVTDHNVQQTLRICDRAYILHQGRNLREGDPRSIINDPEVREAYLASTFRGDEFD
;
A
#
# COMPACT_ATOMS: atom_id res chain seq x y z
N MET A 1 6.08 -9.98 -17.25
CA MET A 1 5.29 -10.90 -16.37
C MET A 1 4.98 -10.14 -15.10
N PRO A 2 3.73 -9.97 -14.73
CA PRO A 2 3.36 -9.19 -13.56
C PRO A 2 4.03 -9.73 -12.29
N LEU A 3 4.38 -8.80 -11.39
CA LEU A 3 4.95 -9.15 -10.09
C LEU A 3 3.86 -9.70 -9.16
N LEU A 4 2.68 -9.05 -9.15
CA LEU A 4 1.46 -9.53 -8.49
C LEU A 4 0.35 -9.65 -9.53
N GLU A 5 -0.41 -10.73 -9.48
CA GLU A 5 -1.62 -10.94 -10.28
C GLU A 5 -2.71 -11.56 -9.40
N ALA A 6 -3.80 -10.86 -9.26
CA ALA A 6 -5.02 -11.34 -8.62
C ALA A 6 -6.09 -11.53 -9.70
N THR A 7 -6.67 -12.72 -9.81
CA THR A 7 -7.59 -13.06 -10.88
C THR A 7 -8.88 -13.66 -10.30
N GLY A 8 -10.03 -13.04 -10.64
CA GLY A 8 -11.35 -13.56 -10.33
C GLY A 8 -11.63 -13.73 -8.84
N LEU A 9 -11.10 -12.85 -7.98
CA LEU A 9 -11.27 -12.95 -6.53
C LEU A 9 -12.74 -12.84 -6.14
N VAL A 10 -13.20 -13.74 -5.28
CA VAL A 10 -14.55 -13.76 -4.72
C VAL A 10 -14.48 -13.85 -3.20
N LYS A 11 -15.30 -13.04 -2.52
CA LYS A 11 -15.48 -13.11 -1.07
C LYS A 11 -16.88 -12.67 -0.67
N SER A 12 -17.50 -13.48 0.20
CA SER A 12 -18.81 -13.18 0.76
C SER A 12 -18.72 -13.05 2.29
N TYR A 13 -19.61 -12.24 2.85
CA TYR A 13 -19.87 -12.16 4.28
C TYR A 13 -21.38 -12.17 4.51
N ASN A 14 -21.85 -13.04 5.42
CA ASN A 14 -23.26 -13.17 5.75
C ASN A 14 -24.16 -13.34 4.52
N GLY A 15 -23.73 -14.16 3.54
CA GLY A 15 -24.46 -14.42 2.31
C GLY A 15 -24.41 -13.31 1.25
N ARG A 16 -23.79 -12.17 1.54
CA ARG A 16 -23.61 -11.07 0.57
C ARG A 16 -22.20 -11.11 -0.01
N LYS A 17 -22.10 -11.15 -1.33
CA LYS A 17 -20.79 -11.00 -2.02
C LYS A 17 -20.31 -9.55 -1.86
N VAL A 18 -19.15 -9.41 -1.24
CA VAL A 18 -18.44 -8.12 -1.07
C VAL A 18 -17.40 -7.94 -2.19
N VAL A 19 -16.84 -9.05 -2.68
CA VAL A 19 -15.97 -9.11 -3.85
C VAL A 19 -16.51 -10.20 -4.76
N ASP A 20 -16.72 -9.88 -6.04
CA ASP A 20 -17.35 -10.75 -7.03
C ASP A 20 -16.60 -10.70 -8.37
N GLY A 21 -15.52 -11.48 -8.45
CA GLY A 21 -14.70 -11.62 -9.65
C GLY A 21 -13.66 -10.51 -9.85
N VAL A 22 -13.22 -9.82 -8.79
CA VAL A 22 -12.21 -8.76 -8.89
C VAL A 22 -10.88 -9.30 -9.38
N SER A 23 -10.30 -8.59 -10.36
CA SER A 23 -8.98 -8.90 -10.93
C SER A 23 -8.13 -7.63 -11.02
N PHE A 24 -6.84 -7.74 -10.73
CA PHE A 24 -5.86 -6.67 -10.90
C PHE A 24 -4.44 -7.25 -10.98
N ARG A 25 -3.53 -6.48 -11.55
CA ARG A 25 -2.12 -6.86 -11.65
C ARG A 25 -1.22 -5.67 -11.36
N VAL A 26 -0.02 -5.94 -10.90
CA VAL A 26 1.03 -4.95 -10.62
C VAL A 26 2.31 -5.41 -11.30
N GLU A 27 2.90 -4.57 -12.14
CA GLU A 27 4.20 -4.83 -12.75
C GLU A 27 5.34 -4.39 -11.82
N PRO A 28 6.59 -4.87 -12.01
CA PRO A 28 7.73 -4.41 -11.23
C PRO A 28 7.93 -2.90 -11.33
N GLY A 29 8.10 -2.20 -10.19
CA GLY A 29 8.29 -0.75 -10.14
C GLY A 29 7.05 0.09 -10.46
N GLU A 30 5.89 -0.54 -10.69
CA GLU A 30 4.64 0.16 -11.00
C GLU A 30 3.89 0.57 -9.71
N VAL A 31 3.28 1.75 -9.73
CA VAL A 31 2.36 2.21 -8.69
C VAL A 31 0.93 2.04 -9.18
N ILE A 32 0.17 1.14 -8.55
CA ILE A 32 -1.22 0.84 -8.89
C ILE A 32 -2.15 1.36 -7.80
N GLY A 33 -3.19 2.10 -8.21
CA GLY A 33 -4.31 2.47 -7.36
C GLY A 33 -5.43 1.42 -7.41
N LEU A 34 -5.90 0.95 -6.25
CA LEU A 34 -7.15 0.16 -6.15
C LEU A 34 -8.20 1.03 -5.47
N LEU A 35 -9.05 1.68 -6.26
CA LEU A 35 -9.90 2.79 -5.87
C LEU A 35 -11.39 2.42 -5.95
N GLY A 36 -12.25 3.22 -5.34
CA GLY A 36 -13.70 3.01 -5.34
C GLY A 36 -14.33 3.56 -4.06
N ARG A 37 -15.65 3.66 -4.02
CA ARG A 37 -16.42 4.12 -2.84
C ARG A 37 -16.26 3.17 -1.65
N ASN A 38 -16.67 3.64 -0.46
CA ASN A 38 -16.75 2.78 0.71
C ASN A 38 -17.71 1.61 0.43
N GLY A 39 -17.28 0.39 0.79
CA GLY A 39 -18.02 -0.84 0.49
C GLY A 39 -17.84 -1.39 -0.93
N ALA A 40 -17.00 -0.78 -1.79
CA ALA A 40 -16.75 -1.27 -3.14
C ALA A 40 -15.92 -2.57 -3.21
N GLY A 41 -15.39 -3.07 -2.08
CA GLY A 41 -14.60 -4.30 -2.03
C GLY A 41 -13.08 -4.09 -2.00
N LYS A 42 -12.58 -2.83 -2.01
CA LYS A 42 -11.14 -2.50 -2.02
C LYS A 42 -10.35 -3.22 -0.93
N THR A 43 -10.65 -2.90 0.34
CA THR A 43 -9.94 -3.46 1.50
C THR A 43 -10.01 -4.99 1.55
N THR A 44 -11.15 -5.57 1.15
CA THR A 44 -11.31 -7.04 1.09
C THR A 44 -10.41 -7.64 0.01
N SER A 45 -10.42 -7.09 -1.21
CA SER A 45 -9.55 -7.53 -2.31
C SER A 45 -8.07 -7.39 -1.96
N PHE A 46 -7.72 -6.27 -1.34
CA PHE A 46 -6.38 -5.98 -0.85
C PHE A 46 -5.92 -7.00 0.22
N ARG A 47 -6.77 -7.28 1.21
CA ARG A 47 -6.48 -8.28 2.26
C ARG A 47 -6.37 -9.71 1.72
N MET A 48 -7.10 -10.04 0.65
CA MET A 48 -6.91 -11.32 -0.06
C MET A 48 -5.54 -11.35 -0.75
N ALA A 49 -5.13 -10.27 -1.40
CA ALA A 49 -3.84 -10.19 -2.10
C ALA A 49 -2.64 -10.38 -1.17
N ILE A 50 -2.72 -9.91 0.10
CA ILE A 50 -1.63 -10.07 1.08
C ILE A 50 -1.77 -11.34 1.94
N GLY A 51 -2.81 -12.16 1.75
CA GLY A 51 -3.02 -13.39 2.52
C GLY A 51 -3.52 -13.18 3.96
N MET A 52 -4.13 -12.01 4.26
CA MET A 52 -4.81 -11.77 5.54
C MET A 52 -6.15 -12.51 5.62
N ILE A 53 -6.83 -12.65 4.49
CA ILE A 53 -8.06 -13.43 4.35
C ILE A 53 -7.95 -14.30 3.09
N SER A 54 -8.53 -15.50 3.12
CA SER A 54 -8.56 -16.36 1.97
C SER A 54 -9.76 -16.04 1.08
N PRO A 55 -9.59 -15.98 -0.27
CA PRO A 55 -10.71 -15.87 -1.18
C PRO A 55 -11.57 -17.13 -1.16
N GLU A 56 -12.83 -17.06 -1.58
CA GLU A 56 -13.70 -18.21 -1.81
C GLU A 56 -13.50 -18.80 -3.22
N ALA A 57 -13.11 -17.93 -4.16
CA ALA A 57 -12.71 -18.31 -5.51
C ALA A 57 -11.70 -17.29 -6.06
N GLY A 58 -11.06 -17.64 -7.15
CA GLY A 58 -10.00 -16.86 -7.76
C GLY A 58 -8.60 -17.27 -7.31
N ARG A 59 -7.61 -16.51 -7.74
CA ARG A 59 -6.19 -16.85 -7.53
C ARG A 59 -5.36 -15.59 -7.30
N VAL A 60 -4.31 -15.74 -6.49
CA VAL A 60 -3.27 -14.72 -6.29
C VAL A 60 -1.92 -15.34 -6.64
N MET A 61 -1.27 -14.77 -7.67
CA MET A 61 0.08 -15.13 -8.09
C MET A 61 1.05 -14.03 -7.69
N PHE A 62 2.18 -14.39 -7.12
CA PHE A 62 3.25 -13.46 -6.82
C PHE A 62 4.60 -13.98 -7.35
N ASN A 63 5.25 -13.18 -8.19
CA ASN A 63 6.50 -13.55 -8.85
C ASN A 63 6.42 -14.95 -9.51
N GLY A 64 5.31 -15.23 -10.21
CA GLY A 64 5.04 -16.48 -10.90
C GLY A 64 4.67 -17.68 -9.99
N ARG A 65 4.51 -17.47 -8.69
CA ARG A 65 4.13 -18.53 -7.73
C ARG A 65 2.71 -18.32 -7.22
N ASP A 66 1.93 -19.36 -7.13
CA ASP A 66 0.61 -19.33 -6.49
C ASP A 66 0.77 -19.17 -4.97
N VAL A 67 0.23 -18.07 -4.45
CA VAL A 67 0.25 -17.73 -3.02
C VAL A 67 -1.15 -17.68 -2.42
N THR A 68 -2.18 -18.03 -3.18
CA THR A 68 -3.61 -17.83 -2.87
C THR A 68 -3.99 -18.29 -1.45
N TRP A 69 -3.51 -19.47 -1.06
CA TRP A 69 -3.88 -20.11 0.22
C TRP A 69 -2.77 -20.03 1.26
N LEU A 70 -1.69 -19.31 0.95
CA LEU A 70 -0.60 -19.15 1.90
C LEU A 70 -0.97 -18.11 2.97
N PRO A 71 -0.57 -18.32 4.23
CA PRO A 71 -0.78 -17.32 5.28
C PRO A 71 0.11 -16.10 5.06
N MET A 72 -0.31 -14.93 5.58
CA MET A 72 0.33 -13.64 5.39
C MET A 72 1.86 -13.65 5.59
N TYR A 73 2.36 -14.39 6.59
CA TYR A 73 3.81 -14.44 6.83
C TYR A 73 4.59 -15.07 5.65
N ARG A 74 3.97 -15.97 4.88
CA ARG A 74 4.57 -16.54 3.66
C ARG A 74 4.62 -15.52 2.54
N HIS A 75 3.61 -14.66 2.42
CA HIS A 75 3.64 -13.52 1.49
C HIS A 75 4.78 -12.56 1.86
N ALA A 76 4.94 -12.26 3.14
CA ALA A 76 6.05 -11.42 3.62
C ALA A 76 7.43 -12.03 3.30
N LEU A 77 7.60 -13.34 3.53
CA LEU A 77 8.84 -14.06 3.18
C LEU A 77 9.08 -14.12 1.67
N ALA A 78 8.03 -14.08 0.85
CA ALA A 78 8.15 -14.02 -0.60
C ALA A 78 8.56 -12.62 -1.11
N GLY A 79 8.51 -11.58 -0.27
CA GLY A 79 8.91 -10.22 -0.61
C GLY A 79 7.76 -9.23 -0.73
N MET A 80 6.61 -9.49 -0.08
CA MET A 80 5.53 -8.51 0.05
C MET A 80 5.66 -7.74 1.37
N GLY A 81 5.69 -6.41 1.30
CA GLY A 81 5.55 -5.52 2.45
C GLY A 81 4.10 -5.07 2.62
N TYR A 82 3.70 -4.76 3.85
CA TYR A 82 2.36 -4.26 4.15
C TYR A 82 2.42 -3.08 5.10
N LEU A 83 1.71 -2.03 4.74
CA LEU A 83 1.49 -0.85 5.56
C LEU A 83 0.00 -0.74 5.85
N SER A 84 -0.39 -1.01 7.10
CA SER A 84 -1.79 -0.98 7.54
C SER A 84 -2.33 0.43 7.66
N GLN A 85 -3.65 0.58 7.57
CA GLN A 85 -4.36 1.83 7.87
C GLN A 85 -4.15 2.21 9.35
N GLU A 86 -4.23 1.24 10.26
CA GLU A 86 -4.02 1.47 11.69
C GLU A 86 -2.51 1.59 12.00
N PRO A 87 -2.14 2.50 12.93
CA PRO A 87 -0.75 2.65 13.35
C PRO A 87 -0.15 1.36 13.89
N SER A 88 0.99 0.95 13.32
CA SER A 88 1.67 -0.32 13.62
C SER A 88 2.96 -0.17 14.42
N VAL A 89 3.36 1.06 14.78
CA VAL A 89 4.58 1.33 15.54
C VAL A 89 4.49 0.82 16.98
N PHE A 90 5.61 0.36 17.52
CA PHE A 90 5.75 0.06 18.94
C PHE A 90 5.83 1.38 19.71
N GLN A 91 4.69 1.85 20.20
CA GLN A 91 4.52 3.20 20.77
C GLN A 91 5.46 3.53 21.94
N LYS A 92 5.81 2.54 22.77
CA LYS A 92 6.70 2.70 23.94
C LYS A 92 8.19 2.61 23.59
N LEU A 93 8.53 2.14 22.39
CA LEU A 93 9.90 2.10 21.90
C LEU A 93 10.25 3.44 21.23
N THR A 94 11.54 3.80 21.22
CA THR A 94 12.04 4.94 20.46
C THR A 94 11.95 4.65 18.95
N CYS A 95 12.10 5.69 18.10
CA CYS A 95 12.16 5.49 16.65
C CYS A 95 13.30 4.56 16.26
N GLU A 96 14.49 4.73 16.85
CA GLU A 96 15.64 3.85 16.67
C GLU A 96 15.32 2.41 17.09
N GLN A 97 14.71 2.22 18.27
CA GLN A 97 14.35 0.90 18.77
C GLN A 97 13.27 0.22 17.91
N ASN A 98 12.34 0.98 17.32
CA ASN A 98 11.36 0.44 16.39
C ASN A 98 12.01 -0.20 15.16
N LEU A 99 13.06 0.42 14.62
CA LEU A 99 13.82 -0.12 13.49
C LEU A 99 14.68 -1.32 13.93
N LEU A 100 15.39 -1.19 15.05
CA LEU A 100 16.25 -2.26 15.58
C LEU A 100 15.45 -3.52 15.87
N ALA A 101 14.26 -3.43 16.44
CA ALA A 101 13.42 -4.59 16.75
C ALA A 101 13.11 -5.45 15.50
N ILE A 102 12.92 -4.81 14.34
CA ILE A 102 12.72 -5.56 13.09
C ILE A 102 14.06 -6.03 12.50
N LEU A 103 15.12 -5.20 12.57
CA LEU A 103 16.45 -5.58 12.10
C LEU A 103 17.03 -6.78 12.86
N GLU A 104 16.66 -7.00 14.12
CA GLU A 104 17.08 -8.15 14.91
C GLU A 104 16.56 -9.49 14.36
N THR A 105 15.46 -9.46 13.60
CA THR A 105 14.94 -10.65 12.91
C THR A 105 15.72 -11.00 11.64
N GLN A 106 16.61 -10.09 11.19
CA GLN A 106 17.38 -10.27 9.96
C GLN A 106 18.76 -10.88 10.26
N PRO A 107 19.32 -11.69 9.35
CA PRO A 107 20.64 -12.30 9.50
C PRO A 107 21.75 -11.23 9.28
N MET A 108 21.91 -10.30 10.22
CA MET A 108 22.83 -9.18 10.16
C MET A 108 23.66 -9.08 11.44
N SER A 109 24.93 -8.62 11.33
CA SER A 109 25.75 -8.31 12.51
C SER A 109 25.18 -7.10 13.27
N ARG A 110 25.58 -6.95 14.54
CA ARG A 110 25.16 -5.82 15.37
C ARG A 110 25.56 -4.47 14.76
N GLU A 111 26.74 -4.39 14.19
CA GLU A 111 27.29 -3.20 13.54
C GLU A 111 26.48 -2.87 12.26
N ALA A 112 26.16 -3.90 11.46
CA ALA A 112 25.33 -3.73 10.25
C ALA A 112 23.92 -3.25 10.59
N ARG A 113 23.30 -3.78 11.66
CA ARG A 113 21.98 -3.30 12.14
C ARG A 113 22.03 -1.84 12.55
N LYS A 114 23.04 -1.42 13.34
CA LYS A 114 23.21 -0.02 13.74
C LYS A 114 23.39 0.91 12.55
N ARG A 115 24.22 0.53 11.58
CA ARG A 115 24.42 1.30 10.34
C ARG A 115 23.11 1.41 9.57
N ARG A 116 22.40 0.30 9.35
CA ARG A 116 21.13 0.30 8.63
C ARG A 116 20.04 1.11 9.34
N THR A 117 20.00 1.08 10.66
CA THR A 117 19.13 1.93 11.46
C THR A 117 19.40 3.41 11.20
N ALA A 118 20.68 3.82 11.23
CA ALA A 118 21.05 5.20 10.96
C ALA A 118 20.67 5.64 9.53
N GLU A 119 20.95 4.80 8.52
CA GLU A 119 20.57 5.03 7.13
C GLU A 119 19.06 5.25 6.97
N LEU A 120 18.24 4.39 7.58
CA LEU A 120 16.77 4.51 7.51
C LEU A 120 16.27 5.76 8.23
N LEU A 121 16.82 6.11 9.39
CA LEU A 121 16.46 7.35 10.09
C LEU A 121 16.80 8.59 9.25
N ASP A 122 17.93 8.59 8.56
CA ASP A 122 18.32 9.70 7.68
C ASP A 122 17.44 9.75 6.43
N GLN A 123 17.22 8.60 5.76
CA GLN A 123 16.38 8.46 4.57
C GLN A 123 14.97 9.01 4.78
N PHE A 124 14.37 8.72 5.95
CA PHE A 124 13.01 9.14 6.29
C PHE A 124 12.94 10.42 7.14
N SER A 125 14.04 11.19 7.23
CA SER A 125 14.11 12.45 7.99
C SER A 125 13.69 12.30 9.47
N LEU A 126 14.02 11.15 10.09
CA LEU A 126 13.68 10.82 11.48
C LEU A 126 14.87 10.88 12.44
N ARG A 127 16.05 11.35 11.97
CA ARG A 127 17.28 11.41 12.78
C ARG A 127 17.09 12.23 14.06
N HIS A 128 16.39 13.35 13.98
CA HIS A 128 16.09 14.23 15.10
C HIS A 128 15.19 13.58 16.16
N LYS A 129 14.42 12.57 15.78
CA LYS A 129 13.50 11.81 16.63
C LYS A 129 14.05 10.44 17.07
N ALA A 130 15.27 10.08 16.70
CA ALA A 130 15.84 8.74 16.89
C ALA A 130 15.65 8.19 18.31
N LYS A 131 15.86 9.04 19.34
CA LYS A 131 15.78 8.67 20.76
C LYS A 131 14.43 8.99 21.43
N GLU A 132 13.50 9.58 20.70
CA GLU A 132 12.15 9.85 21.22
C GLU A 132 11.24 8.64 21.00
N GLN A 133 10.29 8.44 21.95
CA GLN A 133 9.32 7.36 21.83
C GLN A 133 8.37 7.61 20.66
N ALA A 134 8.03 6.55 19.90
CA ALA A 134 7.17 6.65 18.72
C ALA A 134 5.77 7.23 19.01
N ARG A 135 5.29 7.15 20.25
CA ARG A 135 4.02 7.78 20.68
C ARG A 135 4.06 9.32 20.62
N THR A 136 5.25 9.93 20.68
CA THR A 136 5.41 11.39 20.64
C THR A 136 5.59 11.93 19.22
N CYS A 137 5.70 11.03 18.23
CA CYS A 137 5.80 11.40 16.82
C CYS A 137 4.47 11.98 16.29
N SER A 138 4.55 12.96 15.41
CA SER A 138 3.42 13.43 14.60
C SER A 138 2.86 12.30 13.74
N GLY A 139 1.68 12.49 13.14
CA GLY A 139 1.09 11.52 12.21
C GLY A 139 2.03 11.18 11.05
N GLY A 140 2.63 12.19 10.44
CA GLY A 140 3.57 12.03 9.34
C GLY A 140 4.88 11.37 9.74
N GLU A 141 5.49 11.77 10.87
CA GLU A 141 6.70 11.12 11.40
C GLU A 141 6.44 9.64 11.70
N ARG A 142 5.28 9.34 12.27
CA ARG A 142 4.86 7.96 12.54
C ARG A 142 4.72 7.16 11.24
N ARG A 143 4.08 7.73 10.22
CA ARG A 143 3.91 7.08 8.92
C ARG A 143 5.24 6.82 8.23
N ARG A 144 6.17 7.78 8.26
CA ARG A 144 7.54 7.59 7.76
C ARG A 144 8.28 6.47 8.51
N LEU A 145 8.12 6.38 9.83
CA LEU A 145 8.71 5.30 10.63
C LEU A 145 8.14 3.92 10.26
N GLU A 146 6.84 3.82 9.98
CA GLU A 146 6.19 2.58 9.54
C GLU A 146 6.70 2.12 8.17
N ILE A 147 6.83 3.05 7.22
CA ILE A 147 7.42 2.77 5.89
C ILE A 147 8.86 2.31 6.05
N ALA A 148 9.68 3.02 6.83
CA ALA A 148 11.06 2.66 7.10
C ALA A 148 11.19 1.23 7.68
N ARG A 149 10.29 0.84 8.59
CA ARG A 149 10.21 -0.52 9.15
C ARG A 149 9.88 -1.56 8.09
N ALA A 150 8.90 -1.28 7.23
CA ALA A 150 8.49 -2.19 6.18
C ALA A 150 9.60 -2.44 5.15
N LEU A 151 10.46 -1.45 4.89
CA LEU A 151 11.59 -1.56 3.96
C LEU A 151 12.77 -2.39 4.49
N ILE A 152 12.79 -2.72 5.78
CA ILE A 152 13.86 -3.55 6.38
C ILE A 152 13.94 -4.92 5.71
N THR A 153 12.81 -5.50 5.36
CA THR A 153 12.72 -6.81 4.70
C THR A 153 13.03 -6.78 3.21
N LYS A 154 13.36 -5.60 2.65
CA LYS A 154 13.63 -5.36 1.23
C LYS A 154 12.52 -5.91 0.33
N PRO A 155 11.28 -5.46 0.52
CA PRO A 155 10.15 -5.96 -0.25
C PRO A 155 10.31 -5.61 -1.74
N ARG A 156 9.78 -6.46 -2.61
CA ARG A 156 9.63 -6.18 -4.06
C ARG A 156 8.31 -5.50 -4.37
N LEU A 157 7.32 -5.69 -3.48
CA LEU A 157 5.99 -5.10 -3.56
C LEU A 157 5.61 -4.57 -2.17
N MET A 158 5.13 -3.33 -2.13
CA MET A 158 4.51 -2.75 -0.94
C MET A 158 3.00 -2.61 -1.16
N LEU A 159 2.23 -3.12 -0.22
CA LEU A 159 0.79 -2.91 -0.16
C LEU A 159 0.50 -1.82 0.88
N LEU A 160 -0.08 -0.70 0.44
CA LEU A 160 -0.32 0.49 1.25
C LEU A 160 -1.83 0.69 1.44
N ASP A 161 -2.34 0.40 2.65
CA ASP A 161 -3.76 0.56 2.98
C ASP A 161 -3.99 1.95 3.57
N GLU A 162 -4.65 2.84 2.80
CA GLU A 162 -4.92 4.24 3.12
C GLU A 162 -3.69 4.98 3.69
N PRO A 163 -2.58 5.06 2.92
CA PRO A 163 -1.32 5.61 3.43
C PRO A 163 -1.39 7.10 3.77
N PHE A 164 -2.35 7.83 3.21
CA PHE A 164 -2.50 9.28 3.37
C PHE A 164 -3.60 9.67 4.36
N ALA A 165 -4.29 8.69 4.97
CA ALA A 165 -5.38 8.96 5.90
C ALA A 165 -4.89 9.64 7.18
N ALA A 166 -5.64 10.64 7.66
CA ALA A 166 -5.37 11.39 8.90
C ALA A 166 -3.98 12.06 8.96
N VAL A 167 -3.44 12.45 7.81
CA VAL A 167 -2.17 13.17 7.64
C VAL A 167 -2.47 14.57 7.07
N ASP A 168 -1.70 15.57 7.50
CA ASP A 168 -1.85 16.93 6.98
C ASP A 168 -1.40 17.04 5.51
N PRO A 169 -1.92 18.01 4.73
CA PRO A 169 -1.66 18.10 3.29
C PRO A 169 -0.18 18.19 2.91
N HIS A 170 0.63 18.91 3.66
CA HIS A 170 2.07 19.04 3.38
C HIS A 170 2.77 17.68 3.55
N THR A 171 2.48 16.98 4.62
CA THR A 171 3.03 15.65 4.87
C THR A 171 2.53 14.62 3.84
N VAL A 172 1.30 14.77 3.30
CA VAL A 172 0.82 13.91 2.21
C VAL A 172 1.70 14.07 0.97
N GLU A 173 2.06 15.29 0.57
CA GLU A 173 2.96 15.53 -0.57
C GLU A 173 4.33 14.88 -0.37
N GLU A 174 4.91 15.00 0.84
CA GLU A 174 6.17 14.34 1.18
C GLU A 174 6.07 12.80 1.08
N LEU A 175 4.97 12.21 1.59
CA LEU A 175 4.73 10.77 1.50
C LEU A 175 4.51 10.29 0.06
N GLN A 176 3.81 11.09 -0.75
CA GLN A 176 3.63 10.83 -2.19
C GLN A 176 4.98 10.81 -2.92
N ALA A 177 5.83 11.81 -2.68
CA ALA A 177 7.17 11.85 -3.25
C ALA A 177 8.01 10.64 -2.82
N GLU A 178 7.91 10.21 -1.55
CA GLU A 178 8.62 9.04 -1.06
C GLU A 178 8.11 7.75 -1.71
N VAL A 179 6.78 7.57 -1.88
CA VAL A 179 6.19 6.42 -2.59
C VAL A 179 6.71 6.36 -4.03
N ARG A 180 6.70 7.49 -4.76
CA ARG A 180 7.26 7.55 -6.13
C ARG A 180 8.74 7.21 -6.17
N ARG A 181 9.55 7.78 -5.27
CA ARG A 181 10.97 7.49 -5.19
C ARG A 181 11.23 5.99 -4.97
N LEU A 182 10.48 5.35 -4.08
CA LEU A 182 10.61 3.91 -3.83
C LEU A 182 10.19 3.07 -5.05
N ALA A 183 9.19 3.53 -5.82
CA ALA A 183 8.80 2.88 -7.07
C ALA A 183 9.88 3.02 -8.14
N ASP A 184 10.48 4.20 -8.27
CA ASP A 184 11.61 4.46 -9.19
C ASP A 184 12.85 3.62 -8.80
N ASP A 185 13.02 3.31 -7.50
CA ASP A 185 14.02 2.36 -6.98
C ASP A 185 13.64 0.88 -7.25
N GLY A 186 12.52 0.62 -7.95
CA GLY A 186 12.09 -0.70 -8.40
C GLY A 186 11.16 -1.45 -7.46
N ILE A 187 10.64 -0.81 -6.40
CA ILE A 187 9.66 -1.41 -5.49
C ILE A 187 8.26 -1.15 -6.06
N ALA A 188 7.54 -2.20 -6.45
CA ALA A 188 6.16 -2.04 -6.89
C ALA A 188 5.24 -1.63 -5.74
N MET A 189 4.17 -0.87 -6.03
CA MET A 189 3.23 -0.38 -5.04
C MET A 189 1.79 -0.72 -5.42
N LEU A 190 1.02 -1.24 -4.47
CA LEU A 190 -0.44 -1.32 -4.57
C LEU A 190 -1.03 -0.44 -3.47
N VAL A 191 -1.74 0.61 -3.86
CA VAL A 191 -2.26 1.64 -2.95
C VAL A 191 -3.78 1.60 -2.94
N THR A 192 -4.39 1.57 -1.76
CA THR A 192 -5.81 1.87 -1.59
C THR A 192 -5.96 3.17 -0.83
N ASP A 193 -6.88 4.02 -1.26
CA ASP A 193 -7.26 5.23 -0.49
C ASP A 193 -8.71 5.61 -0.82
N HIS A 194 -9.31 6.39 0.06
CA HIS A 194 -10.60 7.02 -0.18
C HIS A 194 -10.46 8.37 -0.92
N ASN A 195 -9.28 8.99 -0.86
CA ASN A 195 -8.97 10.20 -1.61
C ASN A 195 -8.38 9.86 -2.98
N VAL A 196 -9.25 9.85 -3.98
CA VAL A 196 -8.91 9.50 -5.37
C VAL A 196 -7.85 10.41 -5.95
N GLN A 197 -8.01 11.73 -5.77
CA GLN A 197 -7.11 12.74 -6.36
C GLN A 197 -5.68 12.53 -5.87
N GLN A 198 -5.51 12.40 -4.55
CA GLN A 198 -4.20 12.20 -3.96
C GLN A 198 -3.56 10.90 -4.46
N THR A 199 -4.34 9.84 -4.61
CA THR A 199 -3.82 8.54 -5.05
C THR A 199 -3.50 8.55 -6.54
N LEU A 200 -4.37 9.10 -7.38
CA LEU A 200 -4.14 9.15 -8.84
C LEU A 200 -2.90 9.98 -9.22
N ARG A 201 -2.52 10.99 -8.42
CA ARG A 201 -1.30 11.78 -8.67
C ARG A 201 -0.01 10.95 -8.67
N ILE A 202 0.00 9.85 -7.95
CA ILE A 202 1.18 8.98 -7.82
C ILE A 202 1.07 7.67 -8.58
N CYS A 203 -0.09 7.34 -9.13
CA CYS A 203 -0.31 6.08 -9.82
C CYS A 203 0.12 6.15 -11.28
N ASP A 204 0.70 5.07 -11.77
CA ASP A 204 0.89 4.83 -13.21
C ASP A 204 -0.42 4.34 -13.83
N ARG A 205 -1.21 3.56 -13.05
CA ARG A 205 -2.49 2.98 -13.47
C ARG A 205 -3.39 2.76 -12.25
N ALA A 206 -4.71 2.74 -12.47
CA ALA A 206 -5.66 2.47 -11.39
C ALA A 206 -6.76 1.51 -11.85
N TYR A 207 -7.29 0.77 -10.87
CA TYR A 207 -8.50 -0.03 -10.96
C TYR A 207 -9.59 0.64 -10.14
N ILE A 208 -10.73 0.90 -10.76
CA ILE A 208 -11.91 1.41 -10.07
C ILE A 208 -12.81 0.24 -9.76
N LEU A 209 -13.07 0.02 -8.47
CA LEU A 209 -14.02 -0.98 -8.00
C LEU A 209 -15.38 -0.33 -7.71
N HIS A 210 -16.43 -1.00 -8.15
CA HIS A 210 -17.81 -0.66 -7.86
C HIS A 210 -18.61 -1.91 -7.53
N GLN A 211 -19.33 -1.92 -6.39
CA GLN A 211 -20.17 -3.05 -5.95
C GLN A 211 -19.48 -4.42 -6.02
N GLY A 212 -18.20 -4.47 -5.61
CA GLY A 212 -17.44 -5.70 -5.56
C GLY A 212 -16.85 -6.17 -6.89
N ARG A 213 -16.91 -5.38 -7.96
CA ARG A 213 -16.41 -5.72 -9.31
C ARG A 213 -15.52 -4.63 -9.86
N ASN A 214 -14.71 -4.98 -10.84
CA ASN A 214 -13.96 -3.99 -11.62
C ASN A 214 -14.94 -3.19 -12.49
N LEU A 215 -14.94 -1.87 -12.34
CA LEU A 215 -15.69 -0.95 -13.19
C LEU A 215 -14.81 -0.50 -14.37
N ARG A 216 -13.60 -0.01 -14.05
CA ARG A 216 -12.64 0.47 -15.05
C ARG A 216 -11.20 0.17 -14.61
N GLU A 217 -10.33 0.14 -15.61
CA GLU A 217 -8.88 0.09 -15.50
C GLU A 217 -8.29 1.06 -16.50
N GLY A 218 -7.27 1.82 -16.10
CA GLY A 218 -6.58 2.74 -17.01
C GLY A 218 -5.57 3.63 -16.29
N ASP A 219 -4.90 4.48 -17.07
CA ASP A 219 -4.07 5.55 -16.56
C ASP A 219 -4.94 6.63 -15.86
N PRO A 220 -4.36 7.49 -15.01
CA PRO A 220 -5.09 8.50 -14.25
C PRO A 220 -5.97 9.41 -15.11
N ARG A 221 -5.50 9.84 -16.29
CA ARG A 221 -6.26 10.74 -17.19
C ARG A 221 -7.48 10.02 -17.78
N SER A 222 -7.34 8.78 -18.22
CA SER A 222 -8.44 7.99 -18.75
C SER A 222 -9.51 7.71 -17.68
N ILE A 223 -9.10 7.40 -16.45
CA ILE A 223 -10.00 7.16 -15.31
C ILE A 223 -10.83 8.40 -14.96
N ILE A 224 -10.20 9.59 -14.89
CA ILE A 224 -10.87 10.84 -14.52
C ILE A 224 -11.89 11.28 -15.58
N ASN A 225 -11.59 11.01 -16.85
CA ASN A 225 -12.43 11.42 -17.97
C ASN A 225 -13.52 10.38 -18.33
N ASP A 226 -13.50 9.20 -17.71
CA ASP A 226 -14.49 8.16 -17.97
C ASP A 226 -15.88 8.56 -17.41
N PRO A 227 -16.95 8.62 -18.25
CA PRO A 227 -18.27 9.05 -17.80
C PRO A 227 -18.86 8.13 -16.72
N GLU A 228 -18.64 6.82 -16.82
CA GLU A 228 -19.16 5.82 -15.89
C GLU A 228 -18.47 5.94 -14.53
N VAL A 229 -17.16 6.19 -14.51
CA VAL A 229 -16.39 6.48 -13.29
C VAL A 229 -16.85 7.78 -12.66
N ARG A 230 -17.10 8.83 -13.45
CA ARG A 230 -17.59 10.11 -12.97
C ARG A 230 -18.96 9.97 -12.32
N GLU A 231 -19.88 9.25 -12.94
CA GLU A 231 -21.23 9.02 -12.40
C GLU A 231 -21.19 8.15 -11.14
N ALA A 232 -20.49 7.02 -11.18
CA ALA A 232 -20.49 6.03 -10.10
C ALA A 232 -19.67 6.47 -8.88
N TYR A 233 -18.62 7.29 -9.10
CA TYR A 233 -17.61 7.51 -8.08
C TYR A 233 -17.20 8.97 -7.86
N LEU A 234 -16.96 9.75 -8.93
CA LEU A 234 -16.38 11.08 -8.81
C LEU A 234 -17.42 12.19 -8.59
N ALA A 235 -18.71 11.92 -8.83
CA ALA A 235 -19.88 12.81 -8.72
C ALA A 235 -19.59 14.20 -8.14
N SER A 236 -19.62 15.26 -8.92
CA SER A 236 -19.56 16.68 -8.55
C SER A 236 -18.25 17.22 -7.91
N THR A 237 -17.29 16.40 -7.52
CA THR A 237 -16.09 16.82 -6.79
C THR A 237 -14.87 17.07 -7.71
N PHE A 238 -14.95 16.67 -8.97
CA PHE A 238 -13.84 16.73 -9.93
C PHE A 238 -14.08 17.76 -11.02
N ARG A 239 -13.24 18.80 -11.10
CA ARG A 239 -13.07 19.66 -12.27
C ARG A 239 -11.92 19.05 -13.08
N GLY A 240 -12.16 18.72 -14.36
CA GLY A 240 -11.24 17.96 -15.22
C GLY A 240 -9.90 18.61 -15.60
N ASP A 241 -9.57 19.74 -14.98
CA ASP A 241 -8.40 20.58 -15.23
C ASP A 241 -7.25 20.41 -14.19
N GLU A 242 -7.34 19.42 -13.31
CA GLU A 242 -6.39 19.25 -12.20
C GLU A 242 -5.12 18.44 -12.55
N PHE A 243 -4.97 18.01 -13.81
CA PHE A 243 -3.84 17.20 -14.31
C PHE A 243 -3.25 17.75 -15.64
N ASP A 244 -3.54 19.02 -15.96
CA ASP A 244 -2.88 19.71 -17.09
C ASP A 244 -1.53 20.32 -16.68
#